data_f44daec5f94f282cb936a24eda434f08
#
_entry.id   f44daec5f94f282cb936a24eda434f08
#
_cell.length_a   1.000
_cell.length_b   1.000
_cell.length_c   1.000
_cell.angle_alpha   90.00
_cell.angle_beta   90.00
_cell.angle_gamma   90.00
#
_symmetry.space_group_name_H-M   'P 1'
#
loop_
_entity.id
_entity.type
_entity.pdbx_description
1 polymer ?
#
loop_
_entity_poly.entity_id
_entity_poly.type
_entity_poly.pdbx_seq_one_letter_code
_entity_poly.pdbx_strand_id
1 'polypeptide(L)'
;MRARDPDAEGYVERDGVRVHWQQYGQGEPTVVLLPTWSILHSRHWKMQIPYLARHFRVLTFDGRGNGRSDRPEGAVSYTEREFAADTLAVMDATATERAVLVALSCGTLWSTLVAADHPERVAGLACIAPAVSLAPPHPERVVHSFQEPLGTEEGWAKYNRHYWLRDYRGFLEYFFARCLTEPHSTKQLEDCVGWALEVTPETLIATEEGLLLCGLERFRHLCARVRCPVLVVHGDQDAIRPHAQGAALAEAIGGRLVTLAGSGHLPHARDPVKVNLLLREFVESLRAMAR
;
A
#
# COMPACT_ATOMS: atom_id res chain seq x y z
N MET A 1 0.48 -1.25 -19.60
CA MET A 1 1.65 -2.00 -20.11
C MET A 1 2.36 -2.62 -18.92
N ARG A 2 2.69 -3.91 -18.97
CA ARG A 2 3.53 -4.57 -17.94
C ARG A 2 5.00 -4.35 -18.30
N ALA A 3 5.83 -4.09 -17.31
CA ALA A 3 7.29 -3.98 -17.53
C ALA A 3 7.97 -5.35 -17.66
N ARG A 4 7.33 -6.40 -17.12
CA ARG A 4 7.76 -7.81 -17.18
C ARG A 4 6.53 -8.70 -17.03
N ASP A 5 6.48 -9.80 -17.77
CA ASP A 5 5.46 -10.84 -17.56
C ASP A 5 5.81 -11.68 -16.33
N PRO A 6 4.81 -12.18 -15.60
CA PRO A 6 5.03 -13.05 -14.46
C PRO A 6 5.61 -14.41 -14.91
N ASP A 7 6.47 -14.98 -14.07
CA ASP A 7 7.00 -16.33 -14.26
C ASP A 7 5.95 -17.38 -13.83
N ALA A 8 5.04 -17.01 -12.90
CA ALA A 8 3.86 -17.79 -12.52
C ALA A 8 2.76 -16.82 -12.02
N GLU A 9 1.50 -17.21 -12.23
CA GLU A 9 0.35 -16.50 -11.70
C GLU A 9 -0.78 -17.48 -11.36
N GLY A 10 -1.67 -17.09 -10.46
CA GLY A 10 -2.80 -17.91 -10.06
C GLY A 10 -3.77 -17.17 -9.16
N TYR A 11 -4.66 -17.93 -8.57
CA TYR A 11 -5.63 -17.44 -7.59
C TYR A 11 -5.49 -18.24 -6.30
N VAL A 12 -5.74 -17.59 -5.17
CA VAL A 12 -6.07 -18.22 -3.90
C VAL A 12 -7.48 -17.78 -3.53
N GLU A 13 -8.27 -18.72 -3.02
CA GLU A 13 -9.62 -18.43 -2.54
C GLU A 13 -9.65 -18.52 -1.01
N ARG A 14 -10.24 -17.50 -0.39
CA ARG A 14 -10.48 -17.44 1.04
C ARG A 14 -11.88 -16.87 1.30
N ASP A 15 -12.71 -17.65 1.98
CA ASP A 15 -14.08 -17.28 2.34
C ASP A 15 -14.93 -16.82 1.14
N GLY A 16 -14.78 -17.51 -0.02
CA GLY A 16 -15.48 -17.21 -1.25
C GLY A 16 -14.93 -16.00 -2.03
N VAL A 17 -13.80 -15.41 -1.61
CA VAL A 17 -13.13 -14.32 -2.31
C VAL A 17 -11.85 -14.83 -2.96
N ARG A 18 -11.74 -14.70 -4.28
CA ARG A 18 -10.54 -15.08 -5.03
C ARG A 18 -9.60 -13.88 -5.14
N VAL A 19 -8.35 -14.09 -4.75
CA VAL A 19 -7.26 -13.12 -4.82
C VAL A 19 -6.26 -13.56 -5.86
N HIS A 20 -6.01 -12.71 -6.85
CA HIS A 20 -5.08 -12.97 -7.95
C HIS A 20 -3.65 -12.59 -7.56
N TRP A 21 -2.73 -13.55 -7.66
CA TRP A 21 -1.31 -13.35 -7.36
C TRP A 21 -0.41 -13.59 -8.57
N GLN A 22 0.78 -12.99 -8.53
CA GLN A 22 1.82 -13.12 -9.54
C GLN A 22 3.19 -13.27 -8.89
N GLN A 23 4.04 -14.10 -9.50
CA GLN A 23 5.42 -14.33 -9.08
C GLN A 23 6.39 -13.94 -10.17
N TYR A 24 7.53 -13.37 -9.77
CA TYR A 24 8.60 -12.94 -10.66
C TYR A 24 9.97 -13.27 -10.05
N GLY A 25 10.91 -13.71 -10.89
CA GLY A 25 12.28 -14.02 -10.46
C GLY A 25 12.35 -15.20 -9.52
N GLN A 26 13.56 -15.42 -9.01
CA GLN A 26 13.91 -16.53 -8.11
C GLN A 26 14.92 -16.04 -7.08
N GLY A 27 15.11 -16.81 -6.02
CA GLY A 27 16.09 -16.52 -4.97
C GLY A 27 15.47 -16.07 -3.66
N GLU A 28 16.28 -16.08 -2.62
CA GLU A 28 15.89 -15.73 -1.26
C GLU A 28 16.54 -14.40 -0.82
N PRO A 29 15.91 -13.69 0.11
CA PRO A 29 14.57 -13.94 0.64
C PRO A 29 13.48 -13.59 -0.39
N THR A 30 12.28 -14.15 -0.22
CA THR A 30 11.12 -13.71 -0.99
C THR A 30 10.70 -12.32 -0.55
N VAL A 31 10.40 -11.45 -1.52
CA VAL A 31 9.86 -10.09 -1.31
C VAL A 31 8.40 -10.08 -1.74
N VAL A 32 7.49 -9.75 -0.84
CA VAL A 32 6.06 -9.58 -1.14
C VAL A 32 5.74 -8.10 -1.26
N LEU A 33 5.38 -7.67 -2.46
CA LEU A 33 4.89 -6.33 -2.75
C LEU A 33 3.38 -6.30 -2.52
N LEU A 34 2.97 -5.70 -1.43
CA LEU A 34 1.59 -5.75 -0.94
C LEU A 34 0.65 -4.81 -1.70
N PRO A 35 -0.66 -5.12 -1.74
CA PRO A 35 -1.65 -4.15 -2.14
C PRO A 35 -1.62 -2.92 -1.23
N THR A 36 -2.00 -1.80 -1.78
CA THR A 36 -2.34 -0.58 -1.04
C THR A 36 -3.87 -0.43 -0.94
N TRP A 37 -4.39 0.77 -0.71
CA TRP A 37 -5.81 1.04 -0.81
C TRP A 37 -6.34 0.57 -2.18
N SER A 38 -7.54 0.00 -2.21
CA SER A 38 -8.09 -0.66 -3.42
C SER A 38 -8.29 0.27 -4.63
N ILE A 39 -7.90 1.54 -4.53
CA ILE A 39 -7.81 2.48 -5.64
C ILE A 39 -6.72 2.12 -6.67
N LEU A 40 -5.68 1.37 -6.25
CA LEU A 40 -4.59 0.91 -7.12
C LEU A 40 -4.37 -0.59 -6.96
N HIS A 41 -4.34 -1.31 -8.09
CA HIS A 41 -3.96 -2.72 -8.12
C HIS A 41 -2.45 -2.92 -8.29
N SER A 42 -1.98 -4.16 -8.30
CA SER A 42 -0.54 -4.54 -8.26
C SER A 42 0.36 -3.89 -9.32
N ARG A 43 -0.21 -3.37 -10.43
CA ARG A 43 0.58 -2.66 -11.46
C ARG A 43 1.25 -1.37 -10.96
N HIS A 44 0.85 -0.82 -9.82
CA HIS A 44 1.58 0.32 -9.27
C HIS A 44 3.04 -0.03 -8.92
N TRP A 45 3.35 -1.32 -8.72
CA TRP A 45 4.70 -1.83 -8.50
C TRP A 45 5.51 -2.06 -9.79
N LYS A 46 5.03 -1.62 -10.97
CA LYS A 46 5.65 -1.88 -12.28
C LYS A 46 7.13 -1.48 -12.38
N MET A 47 7.59 -0.54 -11.56
CA MET A 47 8.99 -0.08 -11.54
C MET A 47 9.85 -0.87 -10.55
N GLN A 48 9.26 -1.50 -9.54
CA GLN A 48 9.94 -2.31 -8.53
C GLN A 48 10.12 -3.75 -9.00
N ILE A 49 9.08 -4.34 -9.59
CA ILE A 49 9.06 -5.75 -10.02
C ILE A 49 10.26 -6.10 -10.90
N PRO A 50 10.54 -5.43 -12.05
CA PRO A 50 11.62 -5.84 -12.94
C PRO A 50 13.00 -5.64 -12.34
N TYR A 51 13.16 -4.72 -11.39
CA TYR A 51 14.42 -4.49 -10.71
C TYR A 51 14.66 -5.55 -9.62
N LEU A 52 13.70 -5.71 -8.70
CA LEU A 52 13.85 -6.63 -7.57
C LEU A 52 13.90 -8.09 -8.02
N ALA A 53 13.15 -8.45 -9.06
CA ALA A 53 13.14 -9.80 -9.62
C ALA A 53 14.46 -10.26 -10.27
N ARG A 54 15.46 -9.38 -10.39
CA ARG A 54 16.84 -9.76 -10.77
C ARG A 54 17.61 -10.35 -9.59
N HIS A 55 17.18 -10.08 -8.37
CA HIS A 55 17.92 -10.37 -7.15
C HIS A 55 17.17 -11.30 -6.20
N PHE A 56 15.82 -11.30 -6.29
CA PHE A 56 14.94 -11.95 -5.33
C PHE A 56 13.77 -12.61 -6.04
N ARG A 57 13.15 -13.57 -5.39
CA ARG A 57 11.80 -13.99 -5.72
C ARG A 57 10.85 -12.88 -5.27
N VAL A 58 10.03 -12.36 -6.18
CA VAL A 58 9.07 -11.28 -5.91
C VAL A 58 7.67 -11.82 -6.09
N LEU A 59 6.84 -11.64 -5.09
CA LEU A 59 5.40 -11.89 -5.14
C LEU A 59 4.66 -10.56 -5.12
N THR A 60 3.56 -10.49 -5.86
CA THR A 60 2.58 -9.41 -5.75
C THR A 60 1.20 -9.96 -5.98
N PHE A 61 0.18 -9.26 -5.52
CA PHE A 61 -1.20 -9.66 -5.73
C PHE A 61 -2.11 -8.44 -5.81
N ASP A 62 -3.20 -8.58 -6.54
CA ASP A 62 -4.26 -7.58 -6.55
C ASP A 62 -5.04 -7.73 -5.26
N GLY A 63 -5.21 -6.65 -4.51
CA GLY A 63 -6.03 -6.67 -3.31
C GLY A 63 -7.49 -6.95 -3.65
N ARG A 64 -8.26 -7.50 -2.70
CA ARG A 64 -9.70 -7.55 -2.84
C ARG A 64 -10.25 -6.17 -3.21
N GLY A 65 -11.23 -6.12 -4.11
CA GLY A 65 -11.81 -4.88 -4.60
C GLY A 65 -11.17 -4.30 -5.86
N ASN A 66 -10.02 -4.82 -6.34
CA ASN A 66 -9.39 -4.29 -7.55
C ASN A 66 -8.72 -5.32 -8.45
N GLY A 67 -8.18 -4.86 -9.57
CA GLY A 67 -7.45 -5.68 -10.53
C GLY A 67 -8.25 -6.91 -10.97
N ARG A 68 -7.60 -8.07 -10.91
CA ARG A 68 -8.17 -9.38 -11.25
C ARG A 68 -8.77 -10.13 -10.05
N SER A 69 -8.65 -9.57 -8.84
CA SER A 69 -9.25 -10.12 -7.63
C SER A 69 -10.74 -9.81 -7.56
N ASP A 70 -11.47 -10.62 -6.81
CA ASP A 70 -12.90 -10.43 -6.61
C ASP A 70 -13.21 -9.15 -5.83
N ARG A 71 -14.43 -8.65 -6.01
CA ARG A 71 -14.95 -7.43 -5.40
C ARG A 71 -16.12 -7.80 -4.47
N PRO A 72 -15.83 -8.31 -3.25
CA PRO A 72 -16.89 -8.66 -2.31
C PRO A 72 -17.68 -7.43 -1.89
N GLU A 73 -18.96 -7.64 -1.55
CA GLU A 73 -19.83 -6.57 -1.09
C GLU A 73 -19.60 -6.22 0.38
N GLY A 74 -19.92 -4.97 0.73
CA GLY A 74 -19.95 -4.49 2.11
C GLY A 74 -18.59 -4.14 2.70
N ALA A 75 -18.58 -3.12 3.55
CA ALA A 75 -17.40 -2.55 4.17
C ALA A 75 -16.60 -3.57 5.01
N VAL A 76 -17.29 -4.51 5.67
CA VAL A 76 -16.65 -5.53 6.51
C VAL A 76 -15.68 -6.44 5.72
N SER A 77 -15.90 -6.55 4.41
CA SER A 77 -15.02 -7.32 3.51
C SER A 77 -13.68 -6.63 3.23
N TYR A 78 -13.51 -5.38 3.67
CA TYR A 78 -12.35 -4.55 3.35
C TYR A 78 -11.60 -4.02 4.58
N THR A 79 -11.73 -4.72 5.71
CA THR A 79 -10.95 -4.36 6.90
C THR A 79 -9.48 -4.74 6.74
N GLU A 80 -8.59 -4.12 7.55
CA GLU A 80 -7.17 -4.47 7.55
C GLU A 80 -6.92 -5.95 7.83
N ARG A 81 -7.81 -6.60 8.59
CA ARG A 81 -7.72 -8.04 8.91
C ARG A 81 -7.91 -8.90 7.67
N GLU A 82 -8.84 -8.50 6.81
CA GLU A 82 -9.10 -9.20 5.56
C GLU A 82 -7.89 -9.13 4.61
N PHE A 83 -7.27 -7.95 4.47
CA PHE A 83 -6.05 -7.79 3.66
C PHE A 83 -4.85 -8.52 4.27
N ALA A 84 -4.74 -8.54 5.60
CA ALA A 84 -3.70 -9.31 6.29
C ALA A 84 -3.86 -10.81 6.06
N ALA A 85 -5.08 -11.33 6.19
CA ALA A 85 -5.39 -12.73 5.94
C ALA A 85 -5.18 -13.11 4.46
N ASP A 86 -5.52 -12.24 3.51
CA ASP A 86 -5.20 -12.46 2.09
C ASP A 86 -3.70 -12.52 1.84
N THR A 87 -2.92 -11.67 2.53
CA THR A 87 -1.46 -11.71 2.45
C THR A 87 -0.91 -13.08 2.86
N LEU A 88 -1.37 -13.62 3.98
CA LEU A 88 -0.98 -14.93 4.46
C LEU A 88 -1.43 -16.05 3.51
N ALA A 89 -2.67 -15.97 3.01
CA ALA A 89 -3.20 -16.96 2.06
C ALA A 89 -2.39 -16.99 0.74
N VAL A 90 -1.97 -15.82 0.24
CA VAL A 90 -1.08 -15.74 -0.93
C VAL A 90 0.29 -16.33 -0.62
N MET A 91 0.86 -16.06 0.55
CA MET A 91 2.12 -16.66 0.98
C MET A 91 2.01 -18.18 1.06
N ASP A 92 0.92 -18.71 1.61
CA ASP A 92 0.68 -20.16 1.72
C ASP A 92 0.51 -20.81 0.35
N ALA A 93 -0.33 -20.22 -0.52
CA ALA A 93 -0.56 -20.71 -1.88
C ALA A 93 0.69 -20.74 -2.76
N THR A 94 1.69 -19.91 -2.41
CA THR A 94 2.97 -19.82 -3.11
C THR A 94 4.13 -20.51 -2.37
N ALA A 95 3.85 -21.34 -1.37
CA ALA A 95 4.84 -22.02 -0.52
C ALA A 95 5.90 -21.04 0.03
N THR A 96 5.46 -19.86 0.49
CA THR A 96 6.32 -18.82 1.07
C THR A 96 6.20 -18.87 2.59
N GLU A 97 7.11 -19.55 3.25
CA GLU A 97 7.10 -19.67 4.72
C GLU A 97 7.38 -18.33 5.39
N ARG A 98 8.37 -17.59 4.88
CA ARG A 98 8.80 -16.29 5.44
C ARG A 98 9.20 -15.32 4.33
N ALA A 99 8.83 -14.03 4.46
CA ALA A 99 9.10 -13.02 3.44
C ALA A 99 9.46 -11.66 4.02
N VAL A 100 10.07 -10.81 3.18
CA VAL A 100 10.15 -9.38 3.41
C VAL A 100 8.89 -8.75 2.82
N LEU A 101 8.11 -8.05 3.64
CA LEU A 101 6.90 -7.35 3.22
C LEU A 101 7.23 -5.92 2.81
N VAL A 102 6.79 -5.49 1.64
CA VAL A 102 6.93 -4.11 1.15
C VAL A 102 5.54 -3.53 0.97
N ALA A 103 5.25 -2.47 1.67
CA ALA A 103 3.94 -1.84 1.75
C ALA A 103 3.98 -0.38 1.32
N LEU A 104 2.92 0.06 0.63
CA LEU A 104 2.66 1.46 0.31
C LEU A 104 1.42 1.93 1.06
N SER A 105 1.49 3.13 1.67
CA SER A 105 0.31 3.82 2.22
C SER A 105 -0.50 2.93 3.18
N CYS A 106 -1.78 2.65 2.86
CA CYS A 106 -2.65 1.78 3.65
C CYS A 106 -2.11 0.35 3.79
N GLY A 107 -1.28 -0.11 2.86
CA GLY A 107 -0.56 -1.39 2.97
C GLY A 107 0.22 -1.55 4.27
N THR A 108 0.63 -0.44 4.88
CA THR A 108 1.31 -0.43 6.18
C THR A 108 0.41 -0.97 7.30
N LEU A 109 -0.90 -0.77 7.26
CA LEU A 109 -1.82 -1.23 8.31
C LEU A 109 -1.81 -2.76 8.39
N TRP A 110 -2.07 -3.43 7.28
CA TRP A 110 -2.14 -4.90 7.27
C TRP A 110 -0.77 -5.57 7.28
N SER A 111 0.26 -4.96 6.70
CA SER A 111 1.61 -5.51 6.84
C SER A 111 2.13 -5.46 8.27
N THR A 112 1.81 -4.39 9.02
CA THR A 112 2.13 -4.29 10.45
C THR A 112 1.32 -5.30 11.25
N LEU A 113 0.05 -5.54 10.89
CA LEU A 113 -0.79 -6.56 11.53
C LEU A 113 -0.19 -7.97 11.31
N VAL A 114 0.20 -8.31 10.08
CA VAL A 114 0.88 -9.58 9.79
C VAL A 114 2.18 -9.71 10.59
N ALA A 115 3.00 -8.65 10.64
CA ALA A 115 4.28 -8.69 11.36
C ALA A 115 4.13 -8.78 12.88
N ALA A 116 3.03 -8.24 13.43
CA ALA A 116 2.73 -8.30 14.86
C ALA A 116 2.11 -9.64 15.29
N ASP A 117 1.21 -10.20 14.48
CA ASP A 117 0.45 -11.39 14.82
C ASP A 117 1.14 -12.69 14.35
N HIS A 118 1.99 -12.60 13.30
CA HIS A 118 2.73 -13.71 12.69
C HIS A 118 4.21 -13.36 12.49
N PRO A 119 4.97 -13.05 13.57
CA PRO A 119 6.36 -12.61 13.48
C PRO A 119 7.29 -13.64 12.82
N GLU A 120 6.96 -14.92 12.88
CA GLU A 120 7.68 -16.01 12.22
C GLU A 120 7.58 -15.93 10.68
N ARG A 121 6.50 -15.32 10.16
CA ARG A 121 6.24 -15.19 8.71
C ARG A 121 6.95 -13.98 8.09
N VAL A 122 7.44 -13.02 8.89
CA VAL A 122 7.99 -11.75 8.41
C VAL A 122 9.46 -11.62 8.73
N ALA A 123 10.29 -11.57 7.69
CA ALA A 123 11.73 -11.39 7.81
C ALA A 123 12.12 -9.92 7.98
N GLY A 124 11.33 -9.00 7.44
CA GLY A 124 11.51 -7.57 7.52
C GLY A 124 10.31 -6.84 6.92
N LEU A 125 10.13 -5.58 7.27
CA LEU A 125 9.01 -4.75 6.83
C LEU A 125 9.53 -3.43 6.25
N ALA A 126 9.19 -3.12 5.00
CA ALA A 126 9.46 -1.84 4.38
C ALA A 126 8.15 -1.07 4.14
N CYS A 127 7.98 0.07 4.78
CA CYS A 127 6.79 0.93 4.69
C CYS A 127 7.13 2.19 3.88
N ILE A 128 6.45 2.39 2.76
CA ILE A 128 6.61 3.56 1.89
C ILE A 128 5.39 4.48 2.09
N ALA A 129 5.63 5.76 2.40
CA ALA A 129 4.57 6.75 2.62
C ALA A 129 3.42 6.22 3.50
N PRO A 130 3.69 5.74 4.73
CA PRO A 130 2.75 4.98 5.54
C PRO A 130 1.49 5.78 5.88
N ALA A 131 0.31 5.19 5.67
CA ALA A 131 -0.96 5.75 6.09
C ALA A 131 -1.33 5.21 7.48
N VAL A 132 -0.83 5.88 8.52
CA VAL A 132 -1.04 5.50 9.91
C VAL A 132 -1.45 6.72 10.74
N SER A 133 -2.27 6.52 11.78
CA SER A 133 -2.77 7.63 12.62
C SER A 133 -1.89 7.87 13.86
N LEU A 134 -0.57 7.76 13.72
CA LEU A 134 0.37 7.99 14.82
C LEU A 134 0.74 9.46 15.01
N ALA A 135 0.45 10.31 14.04
CA ALA A 135 0.55 11.77 14.11
C ALA A 135 -0.68 12.39 13.42
N PRO A 136 -1.02 13.65 13.72
CA PRO A 136 -2.16 14.33 13.12
C PRO A 136 -2.10 14.30 11.57
N PRO A 137 -3.26 14.16 10.90
CA PRO A 137 -3.35 14.31 9.45
C PRO A 137 -3.15 15.77 9.03
N HIS A 138 -3.02 16.03 7.72
CA HIS A 138 -3.12 17.38 7.19
C HIS A 138 -4.49 17.97 7.54
N PRO A 139 -4.55 19.19 8.13
CA PRO A 139 -5.81 19.79 8.60
C PRO A 139 -6.89 19.89 7.52
N GLU A 140 -6.49 20.24 6.28
CA GLU A 140 -7.39 20.39 5.15
C GLU A 140 -8.07 19.07 4.73
N ARG A 141 -7.51 17.92 5.07
CA ARG A 141 -8.09 16.61 4.75
C ARG A 141 -9.23 16.19 5.67
N VAL A 142 -9.33 16.77 6.84
CA VAL A 142 -10.31 16.37 7.87
C VAL A 142 -11.42 17.41 8.08
N VAL A 143 -11.45 18.46 7.26
CA VAL A 143 -12.46 19.53 7.33
C VAL A 143 -13.83 19.03 6.90
N HIS A 144 -13.88 18.09 5.94
CA HIS A 144 -15.11 17.63 5.33
C HIS A 144 -15.46 16.20 5.74
N SER A 145 -16.77 15.95 5.95
CA SER A 145 -17.29 14.60 6.16
C SER A 145 -17.18 13.77 4.89
N PHE A 146 -16.76 12.51 5.01
CA PHE A 146 -16.83 11.55 3.92
C PHE A 146 -18.28 11.12 3.64
N GLN A 147 -19.11 11.02 4.67
CA GLN A 147 -20.44 10.43 4.62
C GLN A 147 -21.55 11.42 4.26
N GLU A 148 -21.44 12.68 4.71
CA GLU A 148 -22.51 13.65 4.56
C GLU A 148 -22.42 14.39 3.22
N PRO A 149 -23.58 14.73 2.59
CA PRO A 149 -23.58 15.59 1.42
C PRO A 149 -22.96 16.95 1.75
N LEU A 150 -22.12 17.46 0.86
CA LEU A 150 -21.43 18.74 1.04
C LEU A 150 -22.01 19.81 0.11
N GLY A 151 -22.05 21.07 0.58
CA GLY A 151 -22.45 22.25 -0.20
C GLY A 151 -21.35 22.81 -1.11
N THR A 152 -20.19 22.16 -1.17
CA THR A 152 -19.05 22.58 -1.98
C THR A 152 -18.36 21.36 -2.60
N GLU A 153 -17.65 21.59 -3.71
CA GLU A 153 -16.86 20.59 -4.44
C GLU A 153 -15.39 21.02 -4.58
N GLU A 154 -14.97 22.02 -3.82
CA GLU A 154 -13.63 22.56 -3.91
C GLU A 154 -12.64 21.77 -3.05
N GLY A 155 -11.45 21.55 -3.60
CA GLY A 155 -10.35 20.94 -2.88
C GLY A 155 -10.71 19.57 -2.30
N TRP A 156 -10.44 19.37 -1.00
CA TRP A 156 -10.70 18.12 -0.30
C TRP A 156 -12.18 17.76 -0.08
N ALA A 157 -13.13 18.66 -0.40
CA ALA A 157 -14.54 18.31 -0.48
C ALA A 157 -14.83 17.23 -1.55
N LYS A 158 -13.93 17.06 -2.54
CA LYS A 158 -13.98 15.95 -3.50
C LYS A 158 -13.73 14.57 -2.87
N TYR A 159 -13.11 14.50 -1.67
CA TYR A 159 -12.96 13.25 -0.91
C TYR A 159 -14.24 12.97 -0.12
N ASN A 160 -15.32 12.67 -0.84
CA ASN A 160 -16.66 12.50 -0.30
C ASN A 160 -17.43 11.48 -1.15
N ARG A 161 -18.15 10.56 -0.49
CA ARG A 161 -18.88 9.47 -1.19
C ARG A 161 -19.89 9.97 -2.21
N HIS A 162 -20.61 11.08 -1.93
CA HIS A 162 -21.60 11.63 -2.85
C HIS A 162 -20.93 12.26 -4.08
N TYR A 163 -19.77 12.89 -3.88
CA TYR A 163 -18.97 13.38 -4.99
C TYR A 163 -18.46 12.22 -5.86
N TRP A 164 -17.96 11.14 -5.28
CA TRP A 164 -17.45 9.97 -6.03
C TRP A 164 -18.53 9.33 -6.89
N LEU A 165 -19.75 9.19 -6.37
CA LEU A 165 -20.89 8.65 -7.14
C LEU A 165 -21.32 9.55 -8.30
N ARG A 166 -21.04 10.84 -8.25
CA ARG A 166 -21.42 11.80 -9.27
C ARG A 166 -20.30 12.07 -10.28
N ASP A 167 -19.08 12.30 -9.82
CA ASP A 167 -17.90 12.62 -10.64
C ASP A 167 -16.65 11.87 -10.10
N TYR A 168 -16.63 10.56 -10.33
CA TYR A 168 -15.54 9.72 -9.88
C TYR A 168 -14.21 10.10 -10.53
N ARG A 169 -14.19 10.39 -11.83
CA ARG A 169 -12.99 10.83 -12.54
C ARG A 169 -12.43 12.12 -11.96
N GLY A 170 -13.26 13.12 -11.71
CA GLY A 170 -12.84 14.39 -11.12
C GLY A 170 -12.23 14.21 -9.73
N PHE A 171 -12.75 13.26 -8.93
CA PHE A 171 -12.10 12.86 -7.67
C PHE A 171 -10.72 12.25 -7.91
N LEU A 172 -10.62 11.29 -8.82
CA LEU A 172 -9.34 10.58 -9.08
C LEU A 172 -8.24 11.52 -9.58
N GLU A 173 -8.57 12.41 -10.50
CA GLU A 173 -7.64 13.41 -11.03
C GLU A 173 -7.17 14.36 -9.92
N TYR A 174 -8.08 14.84 -9.08
CA TYR A 174 -7.75 15.66 -7.92
C TYR A 174 -6.84 14.89 -6.93
N PHE A 175 -7.25 13.68 -6.55
CA PHE A 175 -6.53 12.89 -5.54
C PHE A 175 -5.11 12.54 -5.97
N PHE A 176 -4.93 12.06 -7.20
CA PHE A 176 -3.61 11.69 -7.69
C PHE A 176 -2.72 12.90 -7.98
N ALA A 177 -3.29 14.08 -8.32
CA ALA A 177 -2.55 15.32 -8.37
C ALA A 177 -1.99 15.73 -6.98
N ARG A 178 -2.63 15.33 -5.87
CA ARG A 178 -2.11 15.50 -4.52
C ARG A 178 -1.10 14.42 -4.12
N CYS A 179 -1.22 13.21 -4.69
CA CYS A 179 -0.23 12.15 -4.48
C CYS A 179 1.11 12.44 -5.17
N LEU A 180 1.09 13.12 -6.31
CA LEU A 180 2.24 13.38 -7.19
C LEU A 180 2.51 14.89 -7.25
N THR A 181 3.11 15.42 -6.20
CA THR A 181 3.39 16.86 -6.05
C THR A 181 4.61 17.32 -6.85
N GLU A 182 5.44 16.39 -7.31
CA GLU A 182 6.63 16.69 -8.08
C GLU A 182 6.32 17.14 -9.52
N PRO A 183 7.07 18.07 -10.11
CA PRO A 183 6.90 18.47 -11.51
C PRO A 183 7.13 17.29 -12.47
N HIS A 184 6.55 17.36 -13.66
CA HIS A 184 6.69 16.35 -14.71
C HIS A 184 6.18 14.95 -14.35
N SER A 185 5.09 14.87 -13.56
CA SER A 185 4.46 13.62 -13.14
C SER A 185 3.29 13.18 -14.03
N THR A 186 3.15 13.74 -15.23
CA THR A 186 1.99 13.51 -16.13
C THR A 186 1.73 12.03 -16.40
N LYS A 187 2.78 11.27 -16.74
CA LYS A 187 2.61 9.83 -17.06
C LYS A 187 2.21 9.00 -15.83
N GLN A 188 2.76 9.31 -14.68
CA GLN A 188 2.39 8.65 -13.42
C GLN A 188 0.94 8.97 -13.03
N LEU A 189 0.51 10.23 -13.23
CA LEU A 189 -0.87 10.65 -12.99
C LEU A 189 -1.85 9.92 -13.93
N GLU A 190 -1.57 9.90 -15.25
CA GLU A 190 -2.37 9.16 -16.22
C GLU A 190 -2.50 7.67 -15.88
N ASP A 191 -1.40 7.03 -15.51
CA ASP A 191 -1.39 5.62 -15.11
C ASP A 191 -2.26 5.39 -13.86
N CYS A 192 -2.09 6.20 -12.83
CA CYS A 192 -2.86 6.07 -11.58
C CYS A 192 -4.36 6.28 -11.80
N VAL A 193 -4.74 7.33 -12.53
CA VAL A 193 -6.15 7.59 -12.88
C VAL A 193 -6.71 6.46 -13.75
N GLY A 194 -5.94 6.00 -14.75
CA GLY A 194 -6.36 4.89 -15.61
C GLY A 194 -6.62 3.60 -14.85
N TRP A 195 -5.75 3.24 -13.91
CA TRP A 195 -5.92 2.05 -13.06
C TRP A 195 -7.07 2.21 -12.06
N ALA A 196 -7.23 3.38 -11.47
CA ALA A 196 -8.30 3.63 -10.52
C ALA A 196 -9.70 3.59 -11.16
N LEU A 197 -9.81 3.93 -12.46
CA LEU A 197 -11.05 3.79 -13.21
C LEU A 197 -11.46 2.33 -13.50
N GLU A 198 -10.58 1.36 -13.24
CA GLU A 198 -10.92 -0.08 -13.28
C GLU A 198 -11.72 -0.52 -12.04
N VAL A 199 -11.82 0.34 -11.01
CA VAL A 199 -12.62 0.14 -9.78
C VAL A 199 -13.84 1.06 -9.82
N THR A 200 -15.00 0.55 -9.41
CA THR A 200 -16.21 1.40 -9.35
C THR A 200 -16.20 2.29 -8.10
N PRO A 201 -16.88 3.45 -8.12
CA PRO A 201 -16.99 4.31 -6.95
C PRO A 201 -17.64 3.59 -5.76
N GLU A 202 -18.63 2.71 -5.97
CA GLU A 202 -19.29 1.93 -4.92
C GLU A 202 -18.29 0.97 -4.23
N THR A 203 -17.47 0.27 -5.01
CA THR A 203 -16.42 -0.59 -4.46
C THR A 203 -15.42 0.24 -3.66
N LEU A 204 -14.99 1.39 -4.20
CA LEU A 204 -14.02 2.23 -3.50
C LEU A 204 -14.60 2.82 -2.20
N ILE A 205 -15.90 3.19 -2.18
CA ILE A 205 -16.61 3.61 -0.98
C ILE A 205 -16.60 2.49 0.07
N ALA A 206 -16.94 1.27 -0.32
CA ALA A 206 -16.91 0.14 0.61
C ALA A 206 -15.52 -0.10 1.20
N THR A 207 -14.45 0.07 0.41
CA THR A 207 -13.06 -0.06 0.90
C THR A 207 -12.69 1.05 1.88
N GLU A 208 -13.11 2.29 1.64
CA GLU A 208 -12.88 3.40 2.57
C GLU A 208 -13.64 3.20 3.88
N GLU A 209 -14.90 2.80 3.81
CA GLU A 209 -15.72 2.49 4.99
C GLU A 209 -15.14 1.32 5.78
N GLY A 210 -14.60 0.29 5.12
CA GLY A 210 -13.91 -0.83 5.76
C GLY A 210 -12.67 -0.38 6.54
N LEU A 211 -11.88 0.53 6.00
CA LEU A 211 -10.73 1.12 6.68
C LEU A 211 -11.14 1.96 7.90
N LEU A 212 -12.27 2.65 7.87
CA LEU A 212 -12.79 3.40 9.01
C LEU A 212 -13.23 2.51 10.18
N LEU A 213 -13.55 1.23 9.92
CA LEU A 213 -13.89 0.25 10.96
C LEU A 213 -12.67 -0.24 11.74
N CYS A 214 -11.49 0.00 11.26
CA CYS A 214 -10.25 -0.64 11.69
C CYS A 214 -9.68 -0.18 13.04
N GLY A 215 -10.27 0.78 13.74
CA GLY A 215 -9.88 1.15 15.10
C GLY A 215 -8.39 1.52 15.23
N LEU A 216 -7.98 2.61 14.61
CA LEU A 216 -6.58 3.07 14.50
C LEU A 216 -5.87 3.29 15.87
N GLU A 217 -6.59 3.46 16.97
CA GLU A 217 -6.03 3.53 18.33
C GLU A 217 -5.25 2.27 18.72
N ARG A 218 -5.63 1.10 18.17
CA ARG A 218 -4.94 -0.16 18.40
C ARG A 218 -3.57 -0.24 17.70
N PHE A 219 -3.31 0.62 16.73
CA PHE A 219 -2.12 0.51 15.89
C PHE A 219 -0.81 0.67 16.68
N ARG A 220 -0.77 1.51 17.72
CA ARG A 220 0.40 1.61 18.62
C ARG A 220 0.75 0.30 19.30
N HIS A 221 -0.26 -0.45 19.75
CA HIS A 221 -0.06 -1.76 20.38
C HIS A 221 0.45 -2.80 19.36
N LEU A 222 0.04 -2.70 18.11
CA LEU A 222 0.59 -3.54 17.03
C LEU A 222 2.07 -3.22 16.79
N CYS A 223 2.43 -1.94 16.71
CA CYS A 223 3.83 -1.53 16.53
C CYS A 223 4.76 -2.12 17.61
N ALA A 224 4.35 -2.12 18.87
CA ALA A 224 5.13 -2.69 19.97
C ALA A 224 5.35 -4.21 19.89
N ARG A 225 4.58 -4.92 19.07
CA ARG A 225 4.66 -6.37 18.86
C ARG A 225 5.49 -6.78 17.65
N VAL A 226 5.81 -5.85 16.77
CA VAL A 226 6.68 -6.12 15.61
C VAL A 226 8.09 -6.48 16.09
N ARG A 227 8.64 -7.57 15.55
CA ARG A 227 9.95 -8.11 15.97
C ARG A 227 11.00 -8.07 14.87
N CYS A 228 10.59 -7.89 13.62
CA CYS A 228 11.53 -7.84 12.50
C CYS A 228 12.11 -6.42 12.32
N PRO A 229 13.25 -6.27 11.63
CA PRO A 229 13.75 -4.98 11.20
C PRO A 229 12.74 -4.24 10.32
N VAL A 230 12.67 -2.91 10.47
CA VAL A 230 11.72 -2.06 9.74
C VAL A 230 12.44 -0.90 9.06
N LEU A 231 12.12 -0.69 7.78
CA LEU A 231 12.50 0.47 6.98
C LEU A 231 11.25 1.31 6.70
N VAL A 232 11.30 2.59 7.03
CA VAL A 232 10.27 3.57 6.65
C VAL A 232 10.87 4.53 5.62
N VAL A 233 10.22 4.68 4.47
CA VAL A 233 10.60 5.63 3.41
C VAL A 233 9.47 6.62 3.22
N HIS A 234 9.72 7.93 3.41
CA HIS A 234 8.65 8.93 3.31
C HIS A 234 9.13 10.21 2.65
N GLY A 235 8.33 10.74 1.74
CA GLY A 235 8.56 12.04 1.10
C GLY A 235 8.22 13.19 2.06
N ASP A 236 9.02 14.26 2.07
CA ASP A 236 8.78 15.44 2.91
C ASP A 236 7.73 16.41 2.34
N GLN A 237 7.32 16.20 1.07
CA GLN A 237 6.26 16.95 0.39
C GLN A 237 4.98 16.11 0.17
N ASP A 238 4.79 15.06 0.97
CA ASP A 238 3.60 14.21 0.89
C ASP A 238 2.35 15.00 1.34
N ALA A 239 1.49 15.35 0.37
CA ALA A 239 0.25 16.08 0.62
C ALA A 239 -0.95 15.17 0.98
N ILE A 240 -0.73 13.83 1.06
CA ILE A 240 -1.74 12.85 1.46
C ILE A 240 -1.55 12.46 2.93
N ARG A 241 -0.32 12.15 3.32
CA ARG A 241 0.04 11.75 4.69
C ARG A 241 1.24 12.57 5.15
N PRO A 242 1.10 13.37 6.22
CA PRO A 242 2.23 14.16 6.72
C PRO A 242 3.45 13.29 7.01
N HIS A 243 4.63 13.77 6.64
CA HIS A 243 5.91 13.09 6.94
C HIS A 243 6.03 12.70 8.42
N ALA A 244 5.43 13.50 9.33
CA ALA A 244 5.36 13.20 10.75
C ALA A 244 4.74 11.83 11.07
N GLN A 245 3.83 11.30 10.23
CA GLN A 245 3.26 9.96 10.42
C GLN A 245 4.31 8.87 10.18
N GLY A 246 5.18 9.04 9.18
CA GLY A 246 6.30 8.13 8.93
C GLY A 246 7.36 8.19 10.03
N ALA A 247 7.67 9.38 10.53
CA ALA A 247 8.58 9.56 11.64
C ALA A 247 8.03 8.90 12.93
N ALA A 248 6.76 9.13 13.25
CA ALA A 248 6.11 8.51 14.39
C ALA A 248 6.00 6.98 14.26
N LEU A 249 5.82 6.44 13.05
CA LEU A 249 5.86 5.00 12.81
C LEU A 249 7.27 4.43 13.09
N ALA A 250 8.31 5.06 12.53
CA ALA A 250 9.68 4.62 12.73
C ALA A 250 10.07 4.62 14.22
N GLU A 251 9.67 5.64 14.96
CA GLU A 251 9.86 5.72 16.42
C GLU A 251 9.09 4.60 17.14
N ALA A 252 7.80 4.45 16.88
CA ALA A 252 6.94 3.50 17.57
C ALA A 252 7.35 2.03 17.38
N ILE A 253 8.00 1.72 16.25
CA ILE A 253 8.37 0.35 15.86
C ILE A 253 9.88 0.09 16.00
N GLY A 254 10.67 1.12 16.32
CA GLY A 254 12.14 1.03 16.39
C GLY A 254 12.78 0.85 15.00
N GLY A 255 12.18 1.42 13.96
CA GLY A 255 12.62 1.29 12.58
C GLY A 255 13.56 2.42 12.10
N ARG A 256 14.20 2.21 10.95
CA ARG A 256 15.00 3.23 10.24
C ARG A 256 14.09 4.09 9.38
N LEU A 257 14.10 5.41 9.57
CA LEU A 257 13.45 6.37 8.67
C LEU A 257 14.42 6.85 7.60
N VAL A 258 13.96 6.87 6.35
CA VAL A 258 14.61 7.55 5.22
C VAL A 258 13.66 8.59 4.66
N THR A 259 14.04 9.87 4.79
CA THR A 259 13.28 10.98 4.20
C THR A 259 13.73 11.22 2.77
N LEU A 260 12.80 11.31 1.84
CA LEU A 260 13.04 11.68 0.45
C LEU A 260 12.69 13.15 0.25
N ALA A 261 13.70 13.98 0.12
CA ALA A 261 13.53 15.43 -0.05
C ALA A 261 12.84 15.75 -1.38
N GLY A 262 11.81 16.62 -1.32
CA GLY A 262 11.01 17.05 -2.46
C GLY A 262 10.05 15.99 -2.99
N SER A 263 9.86 14.86 -2.32
CA SER A 263 9.05 13.76 -2.81
C SER A 263 7.64 13.76 -2.19
N GLY A 264 6.62 13.44 -3.03
CA GLY A 264 5.23 13.30 -2.63
C GLY A 264 4.89 11.91 -2.08
N HIS A 265 3.61 11.51 -2.22
CA HIS A 265 3.05 10.27 -1.65
C HIS A 265 3.44 8.99 -2.41
N LEU A 266 3.84 9.10 -3.68
CA LEU A 266 4.15 7.93 -4.52
C LEU A 266 5.63 7.89 -4.96
N PRO A 267 6.60 7.93 -4.03
CA PRO A 267 8.02 7.99 -4.37
C PRO A 267 8.49 6.77 -5.16
N HIS A 268 7.89 5.60 -4.96
CA HIS A 268 8.20 4.37 -5.70
C HIS A 268 7.86 4.48 -7.21
N ALA A 269 6.90 5.32 -7.57
CA ALA A 269 6.53 5.60 -8.95
C ALA A 269 7.29 6.79 -9.53
N ARG A 270 7.61 7.80 -8.70
CA ARG A 270 8.22 9.05 -9.14
C ARG A 270 9.74 9.03 -9.14
N ASP A 271 10.35 8.42 -8.13
CA ASP A 271 11.81 8.23 -8.00
C ASP A 271 12.15 6.74 -7.78
N PRO A 272 11.80 5.88 -8.77
CA PRO A 272 11.90 4.43 -8.61
C PRO A 272 13.34 3.96 -8.39
N VAL A 273 14.34 4.68 -8.90
CA VAL A 273 15.75 4.29 -8.75
C VAL A 273 16.16 4.34 -7.29
N LYS A 274 15.90 5.47 -6.61
CA LYS A 274 16.21 5.60 -5.18
C LYS A 274 15.46 4.57 -4.33
N VAL A 275 14.15 4.44 -4.56
CA VAL A 275 13.33 3.48 -3.79
C VAL A 275 13.82 2.05 -4.03
N ASN A 276 14.10 1.66 -5.26
CA ASN A 276 14.61 0.32 -5.58
C ASN A 276 15.95 0.03 -4.90
N LEU A 277 16.87 0.99 -4.87
CA LEU A 277 18.18 0.84 -4.20
C LEU A 277 17.99 0.70 -2.68
N LEU A 278 17.13 1.51 -2.06
CA LEU A 278 16.83 1.43 -0.63
C LEU A 278 16.19 0.08 -0.26
N LEU A 279 15.23 -0.40 -1.06
CA LEU A 279 14.60 -1.70 -0.85
C LEU A 279 15.60 -2.83 -0.99
N ARG A 280 16.44 -2.81 -2.02
CA ARG A 280 17.47 -3.81 -2.22
C ARG A 280 18.47 -3.84 -1.06
N GLU A 281 19.03 -2.69 -0.67
CA GLU A 281 19.95 -2.55 0.47
C GLU A 281 19.32 -3.14 1.74
N PHE A 282 18.07 -2.79 2.01
CA PHE A 282 17.33 -3.31 3.16
C PHE A 282 17.21 -4.83 3.11
N VAL A 283 16.74 -5.39 2.00
CA VAL A 283 16.57 -6.85 1.85
C VAL A 283 17.91 -7.60 1.96
N GLU A 284 18.99 -7.05 1.37
CA GLU A 284 20.33 -7.64 1.45
C GLU A 284 20.90 -7.60 2.88
N SER A 285 20.62 -6.53 3.65
CA SER A 285 21.04 -6.44 5.06
C SER A 285 20.43 -7.54 5.95
N LEU A 286 19.19 -7.95 5.66
CA LEU A 286 18.51 -9.02 6.40
C LEU A 286 19.14 -10.39 6.14
N ARG A 287 19.70 -10.62 4.95
CA ARG A 287 20.48 -11.85 4.65
C ARG A 287 21.74 -11.95 5.51
N ALA A 288 22.39 -10.82 5.73
CA ALA A 288 23.61 -10.79 6.55
C ALA A 288 23.34 -11.08 8.03
N MET A 289 22.16 -10.68 8.53
CA MET A 289 21.74 -10.93 9.93
C MET A 289 21.29 -12.39 10.17
N ALA A 290 20.91 -13.12 9.13
CA ALA A 290 20.40 -14.48 9.21
C ALA A 290 21.52 -15.56 9.09
N ARG A 291 22.76 -15.14 8.78
CA ARG A 291 23.97 -15.98 8.73
C ARG A 291 24.75 -15.88 10.03
#